data_c4c41fc3c223919b7a09081e2d101707
#
_entry.id   c4c41fc3c223919b7a09081e2d101707
#
_cell.length_a   1.000
_cell.length_b   1.000
_cell.length_c   1.000
_cell.angle_alpha   90.00
_cell.angle_beta   90.00
_cell.angle_gamma   90.00
#
_symmetry.space_group_name_H-M   'P 1'
#
loop_
_entity.id
_entity.type
_entity.pdbx_description
1 polymer ?
#
loop_
_entity_poly.entity_id
_entity_poly.type
_entity_poly.pdbx_seq_one_letter_code
_entity_poly.pdbx_strand_id
1 'polypeptide(L)'
;QEVIYVVNTGYQSMDSVKLADGTKVMLGAGSKLTYPQKFSGSNREVKLSGQAFFNVSPDKSHPFIVKTKKMDVTVMGTSFEIFSYDNDKEVEAVLLTGKVKVAISDNKKLEGKIYTLAPNEKLTYSEEKGVNLTNIDADAYSGWRKGKRMSFKNETLQMILNRLEKWYGQRIECDPQLAEYYR
;
A
#
# COMPACT_ATOMS: atom_id res chain seq x y z
N GLN A 1 10.19 9.94 26.31
CA GLN A 1 9.11 10.11 25.34
C GLN A 1 9.57 9.55 24.00
N GLU A 2 8.73 8.74 23.36
CA GLU A 2 9.01 8.23 22.01
C GLU A 2 8.84 9.38 21.01
N VAL A 3 9.87 9.64 20.20
CA VAL A 3 9.79 10.66 19.14
C VAL A 3 9.17 10.04 17.90
N ILE A 4 8.07 10.63 17.43
CA ILE A 4 7.32 10.18 16.25
C ILE A 4 7.56 11.17 15.11
N TYR A 5 7.92 10.65 13.95
CA TYR A 5 8.03 11.41 12.71
C TYR A 5 6.79 11.22 11.84
N VAL A 6 6.43 12.29 11.13
CA VAL A 6 5.35 12.30 10.15
C VAL A 6 5.88 12.89 8.84
N VAL A 7 5.81 12.13 7.76
CA VAL A 7 6.14 12.58 6.41
C VAL A 7 4.88 12.60 5.56
N ASN A 8 4.65 13.72 4.89
CA ASN A 8 3.51 13.90 3.98
C ASN A 8 4.04 14.29 2.60
N THR A 9 3.49 13.66 1.56
CA THR A 9 3.73 14.05 0.18
C THR A 9 2.59 14.92 -0.34
N GLY A 10 2.92 15.92 -1.14
CA GLY A 10 1.94 16.69 -1.91
C GLY A 10 1.41 15.93 -3.14
N TYR A 11 0.49 16.57 -3.85
CA TYR A 11 0.07 16.08 -5.17
C TYR A 11 1.21 16.22 -6.18
N GLN A 12 1.24 15.37 -7.18
CA GLN A 12 2.28 15.31 -8.21
C GLN A 12 3.70 15.20 -7.64
N SER A 13 3.83 14.72 -6.42
CA SER A 13 5.08 14.63 -5.68
C SER A 13 5.27 13.23 -5.13
N MET A 14 6.52 12.82 -5.05
CA MET A 14 6.98 11.61 -4.37
C MET A 14 8.07 11.98 -3.38
N ASP A 15 8.19 11.22 -2.31
CA ASP A 15 9.26 11.36 -1.34
C ASP A 15 9.83 10.00 -0.96
N SER A 16 11.03 9.99 -0.40
CA SER A 16 11.67 8.76 0.06
C SER A 16 12.23 8.95 1.46
N VAL A 17 12.00 7.94 2.28
CA VAL A 17 12.44 7.92 3.68
C VAL A 17 13.26 6.67 3.93
N LYS A 18 14.37 6.81 4.66
CA LYS A 18 15.13 5.70 5.23
C LYS A 18 14.87 5.63 6.73
N LEU A 19 14.28 4.53 7.18
CA LEU A 19 13.97 4.28 8.58
C LEU A 19 15.22 3.85 9.36
N ALA A 20 15.12 3.84 10.69
CA ALA A 20 16.24 3.53 11.58
C ALA A 20 16.77 2.09 11.43
N ASP A 21 15.92 1.15 11.01
CA ASP A 21 16.28 -0.25 10.73
C ASP A 21 16.92 -0.46 9.35
N GLY A 22 17.08 0.61 8.56
CA GLY A 22 17.58 0.58 7.19
C GLY A 22 16.52 0.35 6.13
N THR A 23 15.26 0.11 6.51
CA THR A 23 14.12 0.02 5.59
C THR A 23 14.01 1.29 4.77
N LYS A 24 13.80 1.13 3.46
CA LYS A 24 13.57 2.25 2.53
C LYS A 24 12.10 2.27 2.15
N VAL A 25 11.48 3.45 2.27
CA VAL A 25 10.08 3.67 1.91
C VAL A 25 10.03 4.77 0.85
N MET A 26 9.32 4.53 -0.23
CA MET A 26 9.01 5.54 -1.25
C MET A 26 7.51 5.83 -1.19
N LEU A 27 7.15 7.08 -0.98
CA LEU A 27 5.78 7.55 -0.84
C LEU A 27 5.27 8.11 -2.17
N GLY A 28 4.08 7.68 -2.57
CA GLY A 28 3.34 8.26 -3.69
C GLY A 28 2.67 9.58 -3.33
N ALA A 29 2.02 10.21 -4.32
CA ALA A 29 1.35 11.50 -4.14
C ALA A 29 0.23 11.44 -3.08
N GLY A 30 0.08 12.51 -2.30
CA GLY A 30 -0.97 12.64 -1.30
C GLY A 30 -0.90 11.61 -0.17
N SER A 31 0.28 11.06 0.11
CA SER A 31 0.48 10.00 1.11
C SER A 31 1.04 10.56 2.41
N LYS A 32 0.76 9.83 3.49
CA LYS A 32 1.24 10.15 4.84
C LYS A 32 1.81 8.90 5.49
N LEU A 33 3.07 8.98 5.94
CA LEU A 33 3.74 7.95 6.72
C LEU A 33 4.04 8.48 8.12
N THR A 34 3.66 7.69 9.13
CA THR A 34 3.97 7.97 10.55
C THR A 34 4.81 6.81 11.10
N TYR A 35 5.96 7.13 11.70
CA TYR A 35 6.89 6.12 12.20
C TYR A 35 7.70 6.65 13.39
N PRO A 36 8.18 5.78 14.31
CA PRO A 36 9.02 6.18 15.43
C PRO A 36 10.45 6.49 14.97
N GLN A 37 11.13 7.36 15.69
CA GLN A 37 12.55 7.64 15.46
C GLN A 37 13.42 6.36 15.52
N LYS A 38 13.08 5.45 16.45
CA LYS A 38 13.71 4.14 16.62
C LYS A 38 12.63 3.11 16.94
N PHE A 39 12.80 1.91 16.44
CA PHE A 39 11.96 0.78 16.84
C PHE A 39 12.48 0.18 18.14
N SER A 40 11.71 0.26 19.22
CA SER A 40 12.09 -0.17 20.57
C SER A 40 11.30 -1.39 21.09
N GLY A 41 10.27 -1.81 20.36
CA GLY A 41 9.40 -2.92 20.73
C GLY A 41 9.74 -4.24 20.07
N SER A 42 8.90 -5.25 20.27
CA SER A 42 8.97 -6.55 19.62
C SER A 42 8.66 -6.51 18.12
N ASN A 43 8.09 -5.40 17.65
CA ASN A 43 7.71 -5.16 16.26
C ASN A 43 8.27 -3.82 15.77
N ARG A 44 8.42 -3.71 14.44
CA ARG A 44 8.73 -2.47 13.74
C ARG A 44 7.46 -1.95 13.11
N GLU A 45 6.75 -1.08 13.83
CA GLU A 45 5.43 -0.60 13.39
C GLU A 45 5.50 0.79 12.76
N VAL A 46 4.80 0.96 11.64
CA VAL A 46 4.56 2.23 10.96
C VAL A 46 3.09 2.34 10.58
N LYS A 47 2.59 3.59 10.41
CA LYS A 47 1.22 3.85 9.96
C LYS A 47 1.27 4.54 8.61
N LEU A 48 0.44 4.06 7.67
CA LEU A 48 0.33 4.57 6.32
C LEU A 48 -1.12 4.97 5.99
N SER A 49 -1.28 6.16 5.43
CA SER A 49 -2.44 6.54 4.64
C SER A 49 -1.94 6.98 3.27
N GLY A 50 -2.29 6.27 2.21
CA GLY A 50 -1.85 6.58 0.86
C GLY A 50 -1.16 5.42 0.13
N GLN A 51 -0.31 5.76 -0.82
CA GLN A 51 0.49 4.83 -1.60
C GLN A 51 1.94 4.83 -1.12
N ALA A 52 2.49 3.65 -0.85
CA ALA A 52 3.91 3.51 -0.53
C ALA A 52 4.47 2.18 -1.01
N PHE A 53 5.70 2.25 -1.51
CA PHE A 53 6.55 1.11 -1.77
C PHE A 53 7.54 0.95 -0.63
N PHE A 54 7.61 -0.25 -0.08
CA PHE A 54 8.50 -0.62 1.01
C PHE A 54 9.57 -1.60 0.52
N ASN A 55 10.83 -1.31 0.83
CA ASN A 55 11.91 -2.27 0.75
C ASN A 55 12.44 -2.49 2.17
N VAL A 56 11.86 -3.50 2.84
CA VAL A 56 12.04 -3.75 4.27
C VAL A 56 13.33 -4.51 4.52
N SER A 57 14.14 -3.99 5.45
CA SER A 57 15.35 -4.67 5.93
C SER A 57 15.01 -6.02 6.57
N PRO A 58 15.70 -7.12 6.20
CA PRO A 58 15.43 -8.43 6.76
C PRO A 58 15.70 -8.48 8.27
N ASP A 59 14.68 -8.85 9.03
CA ASP A 59 14.77 -9.19 10.45
C ASP A 59 13.62 -10.13 10.83
N LYS A 60 13.96 -11.39 11.11
CA LYS A 60 12.98 -12.43 11.47
C LYS A 60 12.53 -12.34 12.93
N SER A 61 13.31 -11.66 13.77
CA SER A 61 13.03 -11.52 15.21
C SER A 61 12.05 -10.39 15.50
N HIS A 62 12.05 -9.35 14.66
CA HIS A 62 11.19 -8.17 14.81
C HIS A 62 10.38 -7.95 13.54
N PRO A 63 9.17 -8.48 13.43
CA PRO A 63 8.28 -8.26 12.30
C PRO A 63 8.09 -6.77 11.99
N PHE A 64 8.05 -6.43 10.70
CA PHE A 64 7.71 -5.09 10.24
C PHE A 64 6.21 -5.06 9.91
N ILE A 65 5.48 -4.13 10.53
CA ILE A 65 4.03 -4.02 10.42
C ILE A 65 3.66 -2.66 9.86
N VAL A 66 2.97 -2.66 8.74
CA VAL A 66 2.34 -1.44 8.21
C VAL A 66 0.86 -1.45 8.59
N LYS A 67 0.47 -0.50 9.42
CA LYS A 67 -0.92 -0.26 9.82
C LYS A 67 -1.57 0.71 8.85
N THR A 68 -2.70 0.34 8.28
CA THR A 68 -3.58 1.24 7.54
C THR A 68 -4.96 1.28 8.17
N LYS A 69 -5.86 2.08 7.64
CA LYS A 69 -7.23 2.14 8.15
C LYS A 69 -8.00 0.83 7.99
N LYS A 70 -7.71 0.06 6.91
CA LYS A 70 -8.49 -1.13 6.53
C LYS A 70 -7.74 -2.44 6.66
N MET A 71 -6.41 -2.42 6.67
CA MET A 71 -5.60 -3.63 6.72
C MET A 71 -4.28 -3.41 7.45
N ASP A 72 -3.80 -4.49 8.05
CA ASP A 72 -2.47 -4.60 8.64
C ASP A 72 -1.61 -5.52 7.78
N VAL A 73 -0.44 -5.05 7.38
CA VAL A 73 0.49 -5.81 6.52
C VAL A 73 1.75 -6.14 7.30
N THR A 74 2.04 -7.43 7.46
CA THR A 74 3.18 -7.93 8.24
C THR A 74 4.18 -8.64 7.36
N VAL A 75 5.47 -8.27 7.50
CA VAL A 75 6.59 -8.83 6.74
C VAL A 75 7.84 -9.01 7.60
N MET A 76 8.81 -9.81 7.11
CA MET A 76 10.09 -10.09 7.80
C MET A 76 11.33 -9.63 7.01
N GLY A 77 11.14 -8.99 5.84
CA GLY A 77 12.20 -8.59 4.93
C GLY A 77 11.74 -8.82 3.50
N THR A 78 11.06 -7.84 2.94
CA THR A 78 10.17 -8.00 1.78
C THR A 78 10.11 -6.70 1.01
N SER A 79 10.02 -6.80 -0.32
CA SER A 79 9.69 -5.65 -1.18
C SER A 79 8.23 -5.75 -1.62
N PHE A 80 7.43 -4.77 -1.23
CA PHE A 80 5.99 -4.76 -1.49
C PHE A 80 5.45 -3.33 -1.59
N GLU A 81 4.25 -3.20 -2.13
CA GLU A 81 3.54 -1.94 -2.26
C GLU A 81 2.18 -2.01 -1.57
N ILE A 82 1.77 -0.91 -0.99
CA ILE A 82 0.43 -0.69 -0.44
C ILE A 82 -0.19 0.52 -1.15
N PHE A 83 -1.47 0.39 -1.51
CA PHE A 83 -2.34 1.46 -1.94
C PHE A 83 -3.56 1.48 -1.02
N SER A 84 -3.58 2.42 -0.06
CA SER A 84 -4.59 2.48 1.01
C SER A 84 -4.81 3.91 1.49
N TYR A 85 -5.52 4.72 0.72
CA TYR A 85 -5.95 6.03 1.18
C TYR A 85 -7.18 5.90 2.09
N ASP A 86 -7.26 6.73 3.12
CA ASP A 86 -8.28 6.61 4.19
C ASP A 86 -9.73 6.71 3.69
N ASN A 87 -9.94 7.41 2.57
CA ASN A 87 -11.27 7.62 1.98
C ASN A 87 -11.58 6.68 0.81
N ASP A 88 -10.66 5.79 0.43
CA ASP A 88 -10.89 4.87 -0.66
C ASP A 88 -11.75 3.69 -0.21
N LYS A 89 -12.68 3.28 -1.07
CA LYS A 89 -13.50 2.10 -0.84
C LYS A 89 -12.69 0.82 -0.93
N GLU A 90 -11.69 0.81 -1.81
CA GLU A 90 -10.85 -0.34 -2.11
C GLU A 90 -9.39 -0.05 -1.74
N VAL A 91 -8.72 -1.04 -1.18
CA VAL A 91 -7.30 -0.99 -0.80
C VAL A 91 -6.56 -2.18 -1.38
N GLU A 92 -5.27 -2.01 -1.63
CA GLU A 92 -4.45 -3.02 -2.29
C GLU A 92 -3.12 -3.25 -1.57
N ALA A 93 -2.67 -4.50 -1.60
CA ALA A 93 -1.31 -4.89 -1.25
C ALA A 93 -0.71 -5.74 -2.38
N VAL A 94 0.49 -5.40 -2.82
CA VAL A 94 1.18 -6.07 -3.94
C VAL A 94 2.54 -6.56 -3.48
N LEU A 95 2.84 -7.82 -3.73
CA LEU A 95 4.11 -8.42 -3.35
C LEU A 95 5.07 -8.52 -4.55
N LEU A 96 6.26 -7.94 -4.37
CA LEU A 96 7.35 -8.09 -5.36
C LEU A 96 8.29 -9.23 -4.98
N THR A 97 8.81 -9.24 -3.77
CA THR A 97 9.75 -10.28 -3.30
C THR A 97 9.48 -10.65 -1.85
N GLY A 98 9.71 -11.91 -1.48
CA GLY A 98 9.58 -12.41 -0.11
C GLY A 98 8.18 -12.97 0.17
N LYS A 99 7.62 -12.65 1.33
CA LYS A 99 6.31 -13.09 1.78
C LYS A 99 5.60 -11.97 2.55
N VAL A 100 4.34 -11.74 2.25
CA VAL A 100 3.47 -10.78 2.94
C VAL A 100 2.33 -11.52 3.61
N LYS A 101 1.99 -11.11 4.83
CA LYS A 101 0.76 -11.50 5.52
C LYS A 101 -0.13 -10.27 5.67
N VAL A 102 -1.38 -10.38 5.27
CA VAL A 102 -2.38 -9.31 5.36
C VAL A 102 -3.51 -9.73 6.27
N ALA A 103 -3.85 -8.91 7.25
CA ALA A 103 -5.05 -9.02 8.06
C ALA A 103 -5.96 -7.82 7.76
N ILE A 104 -7.26 -8.07 7.55
CA ILE A 104 -8.24 -7.00 7.38
C ILE A 104 -8.67 -6.53 8.78
N SER A 105 -8.51 -5.23 9.04
CA SER A 105 -8.68 -4.64 10.38
C SER A 105 -10.01 -3.90 10.59
N ASP A 106 -10.72 -3.55 9.52
CA ASP A 106 -11.99 -2.80 9.58
C ASP A 106 -13.25 -3.70 9.49
N ASN A 107 -13.09 -5.02 9.42
CA ASN A 107 -14.20 -5.94 9.21
C ASN A 107 -14.19 -7.09 10.23
N LYS A 108 -15.10 -7.06 11.21
CA LYS A 108 -15.23 -8.10 12.25
C LYS A 108 -15.47 -9.52 11.70
N LYS A 109 -16.12 -9.67 10.53
CA LYS A 109 -16.34 -10.99 9.91
C LYS A 109 -15.04 -11.62 9.38
N LEU A 110 -14.01 -10.81 9.18
CA LEU A 110 -12.68 -11.22 8.71
C LEU A 110 -11.64 -11.19 9.83
N GLU A 111 -12.04 -10.86 11.05
CA GLU A 111 -11.15 -10.86 12.22
C GLU A 111 -10.46 -12.21 12.40
N GLY A 112 -9.15 -12.18 12.63
CA GLY A 112 -8.31 -13.38 12.77
C GLY A 112 -7.95 -14.09 11.46
N LYS A 113 -8.53 -13.71 10.32
CA LYS A 113 -8.14 -14.26 9.02
C LYS A 113 -6.86 -13.60 8.51
N ILE A 114 -5.91 -14.45 8.11
CA ILE A 114 -4.63 -14.00 7.54
C ILE A 114 -4.56 -14.46 6.09
N TYR A 115 -4.36 -13.52 5.20
CA TYR A 115 -4.10 -13.75 3.78
C TYR A 115 -2.59 -13.69 3.55
N THR A 116 -2.05 -14.67 2.84
CA THR A 116 -0.62 -14.72 2.53
C THR A 116 -0.44 -14.53 1.04
N LEU A 117 0.46 -13.60 0.66
CA LEU A 117 0.80 -13.35 -0.74
C LEU A 117 2.15 -13.98 -1.06
N ALA A 118 2.22 -14.54 -2.28
CA ALA A 118 3.45 -14.91 -2.98
C ALA A 118 3.89 -13.79 -3.95
N PRO A 119 5.14 -13.77 -4.42
CA PRO A 119 5.59 -12.80 -5.41
C PRO A 119 4.68 -12.77 -6.66
N ASN A 120 4.42 -11.57 -7.18
CA ASN A 120 3.49 -11.29 -8.27
C ASN A 120 2.01 -11.51 -7.91
N GLU A 121 1.67 -11.57 -6.63
CA GLU A 121 0.28 -11.53 -6.21
C GLU A 121 -0.11 -10.15 -5.71
N LYS A 122 -1.34 -9.76 -6.05
CA LYS A 122 -2.05 -8.59 -5.56
C LYS A 122 -3.27 -9.03 -4.77
N LEU A 123 -3.38 -8.55 -3.53
CA LEU A 123 -4.60 -8.59 -2.74
C LEU A 123 -5.35 -7.27 -2.93
N THR A 124 -6.62 -7.37 -3.24
CA THR A 124 -7.55 -6.24 -3.26
C THR A 124 -8.64 -6.49 -2.24
N TYR A 125 -8.99 -5.48 -1.44
CA TYR A 125 -10.05 -5.58 -0.46
C TYR A 125 -10.98 -4.36 -0.52
N SER A 126 -12.27 -4.63 -0.50
CA SER A 126 -13.33 -3.67 -0.20
C SER A 126 -14.42 -4.32 0.65
N GLU A 127 -15.19 -3.52 1.41
CA GLU A 127 -16.29 -4.02 2.22
C GLU A 127 -17.37 -4.69 1.37
N GLU A 128 -17.60 -4.20 0.16
CA GLU A 128 -18.62 -4.68 -0.77
C GLU A 128 -18.23 -6.00 -1.44
N LYS A 129 -16.99 -6.09 -1.96
CA LYS A 129 -16.50 -7.21 -2.76
C LYS A 129 -15.72 -8.25 -1.96
N GLY A 130 -15.36 -7.93 -0.70
CA GLY A 130 -14.50 -8.77 0.13
C GLY A 130 -13.05 -8.76 -0.34
N VAL A 131 -12.33 -9.85 -0.04
CA VAL A 131 -10.93 -10.02 -0.41
C VAL A 131 -10.81 -10.79 -1.71
N ASN A 132 -10.01 -10.28 -2.65
CA ASN A 132 -9.67 -10.92 -3.91
C ASN A 132 -8.16 -10.99 -4.08
N LEU A 133 -7.65 -12.15 -4.57
CA LEU A 133 -6.25 -12.38 -4.87
C LEU A 133 -6.09 -12.58 -6.38
N THR A 134 -5.18 -11.84 -7.00
CA THR A 134 -4.91 -11.92 -8.44
C THR A 134 -3.41 -11.96 -8.73
N ASN A 135 -3.03 -12.68 -9.79
CA ASN A 135 -1.66 -12.63 -10.29
C ASN A 135 -1.47 -11.42 -11.21
N ILE A 136 -0.38 -10.71 -11.00
CA ILE A 136 -0.01 -9.52 -11.78
C ILE A 136 1.49 -9.51 -12.08
N ASP A 137 1.92 -8.62 -12.96
CA ASP A 137 3.33 -8.22 -13.08
C ASP A 137 3.60 -7.12 -12.02
N ALA A 138 4.10 -7.53 -10.86
CA ALA A 138 4.29 -6.62 -9.72
C ALA A 138 5.35 -5.54 -9.99
N ASP A 139 6.38 -5.81 -10.83
CA ASP A 139 7.40 -4.81 -11.15
C ASP A 139 6.85 -3.75 -12.11
N ALA A 140 6.04 -4.15 -13.09
CA ALA A 140 5.34 -3.21 -13.96
C ALA A 140 4.31 -2.37 -13.18
N TYR A 141 3.56 -3.00 -12.27
CA TYR A 141 2.60 -2.32 -11.41
C TYR A 141 3.27 -1.24 -10.54
N SER A 142 4.38 -1.56 -9.91
CA SER A 142 5.17 -0.64 -9.08
C SER A 142 6.13 0.25 -9.89
N GLY A 143 5.96 0.35 -11.20
CA GLY A 143 6.84 1.08 -12.12
C GLY A 143 6.90 2.60 -11.88
N TRP A 144 5.87 3.19 -11.24
CA TRP A 144 5.82 4.60 -10.89
C TRP A 144 7.05 5.08 -10.10
N ARG A 145 7.62 4.22 -9.25
CA ARG A 145 8.82 4.50 -8.44
C ARG A 145 10.10 4.72 -9.27
N LYS A 146 10.13 4.21 -10.52
CA LYS A 146 11.31 4.26 -11.40
C LYS A 146 11.32 5.46 -12.36
N GLY A 147 10.27 6.27 -12.43
CA GLY A 147 10.27 7.38 -13.38
C GLY A 147 8.94 8.06 -13.64
N LYS A 148 8.10 8.22 -12.64
CA LYS A 148 6.81 8.93 -12.76
C LYS A 148 5.86 8.34 -13.82
N ARG A 149 6.04 7.07 -14.18
CA ARG A 149 5.16 6.37 -15.10
C ARG A 149 4.17 5.54 -14.30
N MET A 150 2.90 5.75 -14.54
CA MET A 150 1.84 4.86 -14.09
C MET A 150 1.62 3.83 -15.20
N SER A 151 1.57 2.56 -14.83
CA SER A 151 1.24 1.47 -15.74
C SER A 151 -0.07 0.85 -15.28
N PHE A 152 -1.00 0.75 -16.20
CA PHE A 152 -2.33 0.17 -15.96
C PHE A 152 -2.47 -1.04 -16.87
N LYS A 153 -2.62 -2.22 -16.30
CA LYS A 153 -2.82 -3.46 -17.04
C LYS A 153 -3.91 -4.28 -16.37
N ASN A 154 -4.95 -4.58 -17.11
CA ASN A 154 -6.13 -5.31 -16.58
C ASN A 154 -6.78 -4.62 -15.36
N GLU A 155 -6.78 -3.31 -15.32
CA GLU A 155 -7.45 -2.50 -14.30
C GLU A 155 -8.72 -1.88 -14.87
N THR A 156 -9.73 -1.70 -14.01
CA THR A 156 -10.96 -1.00 -14.41
C THR A 156 -10.68 0.50 -14.61
N LEU A 157 -11.44 1.15 -15.47
CA LEU A 157 -11.33 2.60 -15.66
C LEU A 157 -11.51 3.34 -14.32
N GLN A 158 -12.40 2.86 -13.44
CA GLN A 158 -12.57 3.46 -12.10
C GLN A 158 -11.28 3.44 -11.27
N MET A 159 -10.52 2.34 -11.29
CA MET A 159 -9.25 2.26 -10.56
C MET A 159 -8.19 3.18 -11.17
N ILE A 160 -8.15 3.27 -12.50
CA ILE A 160 -7.24 4.20 -13.20
C ILE A 160 -7.55 5.64 -12.82
N LEU A 161 -8.82 6.03 -12.89
CA LEU A 161 -9.27 7.38 -12.53
C LEU A 161 -8.94 7.70 -11.07
N ASN A 162 -9.20 6.77 -10.14
CA ASN A 162 -8.88 6.95 -8.73
C ASN A 162 -7.38 7.25 -8.51
N ARG A 163 -6.48 6.53 -9.20
CA ARG A 163 -5.03 6.78 -9.11
C ARG A 163 -4.63 8.13 -9.71
N LEU A 164 -5.24 8.52 -10.81
CA LEU A 164 -5.03 9.84 -11.42
C LEU A 164 -5.53 10.95 -10.49
N GLU A 165 -6.68 10.79 -9.85
CA GLU A 165 -7.19 11.72 -8.84
C GLU A 165 -6.18 11.93 -7.70
N LYS A 166 -5.61 10.84 -7.17
CA LYS A 166 -4.60 10.92 -6.09
C LYS A 166 -3.33 11.63 -6.57
N TRP A 167 -2.90 11.36 -7.80
CA TRP A 167 -1.71 12.01 -8.35
C TRP A 167 -1.92 13.50 -8.56
N TYR A 168 -3.01 13.89 -9.22
CA TYR A 168 -3.27 15.29 -9.57
C TYR A 168 -3.94 16.10 -8.46
N GLY A 169 -4.52 15.45 -7.46
CA GLY A 169 -5.28 16.09 -6.38
C GLY A 169 -6.59 16.72 -6.87
N GLN A 170 -7.13 16.24 -7.97
CA GLN A 170 -8.36 16.74 -8.58
C GLN A 170 -9.33 15.59 -8.78
N ARG A 171 -10.60 15.84 -8.49
CA ARG A 171 -11.67 14.88 -8.74
C ARG A 171 -11.87 14.72 -10.25
N ILE A 172 -11.93 13.48 -10.70
CA ILE A 172 -12.21 13.12 -12.10
C ILE A 172 -13.56 12.41 -12.12
N GLU A 173 -14.54 13.01 -12.74
CA GLU A 173 -15.87 12.42 -12.88
C GLU A 173 -15.96 11.63 -14.19
N CYS A 174 -16.51 10.43 -14.09
CA CYS A 174 -16.80 9.57 -15.22
C CYS A 174 -18.21 9.00 -15.06
N ASP A 175 -18.87 8.74 -16.17
CA ASP A 175 -20.16 8.03 -16.15
C ASP A 175 -19.96 6.67 -15.46
N PRO A 176 -20.72 6.34 -14.40
CA PRO A 176 -20.59 5.10 -13.68
C PRO A 176 -20.73 3.85 -14.58
N GLN A 177 -21.55 3.91 -15.61
CA GLN A 177 -21.71 2.81 -16.56
C GLN A 177 -20.43 2.56 -17.38
N LEU A 178 -19.69 3.62 -17.73
CA LEU A 178 -18.42 3.50 -18.45
C LEU A 178 -17.29 3.02 -17.52
N ALA A 179 -17.32 3.43 -16.26
CA ALA A 179 -16.27 3.12 -15.29
C ALA A 179 -16.12 1.60 -15.03
N GLU A 180 -17.18 0.82 -15.19
CA GLU A 180 -17.16 -0.64 -15.02
C GLU A 180 -16.85 -1.41 -16.30
N TYR A 181 -17.06 -0.83 -17.48
CA TYR A 181 -16.99 -1.52 -18.78
C TYR A 181 -15.57 -1.63 -19.35
N TYR A 182 -14.68 -0.70 -19.05
CA TYR A 182 -13.33 -0.69 -19.62
C TYR A 182 -12.32 -1.33 -18.67
N ARG A 183 -11.66 -2.38 -19.17
CA ARG A 183 -10.52 -3.05 -18.54
C ARG A 183 -9.28 -2.94 -19.40
#